data_93531be666884ff9900efa73f925ff44
#
_entry.id   93531be666884ff9900efa73f925ff44
#
_cell.length_a   1.000
_cell.length_b   1.000
_cell.length_c   1.000
_cell.angle_alpha   90.00
_cell.angle_beta   90.00
_cell.angle_gamma   90.00
#
_symmetry.space_group_name_H-M   'P 1'
#
loop_
_entity.id
_entity.type
_entity.pdbx_description
1 polymer ?
#
loop_
_entity_poly.entity_id
_entity_poly.type
_entity_poly.pdbx_seq_one_letter_code
_entity_poly.pdbx_strand_id
1 'polypeptide(L)'
;MSLIASDQFRIVVGLGKSGMSLVRFLAHQGVRFAVADTRANPPELATLQRDYPQVEVRCGELDVDFLCRASELYVSPGLAIATPALQAAAARGVKLSGDIELFARHAKAPIIAITGSNAKSTVTTLVGEMAAAAGKKVAVGGNLGTPALDLLNDEVELYVLELSSFQLETTDQLNAEVATCLNVSEDHMDRYAGMPQYHLAKHRIFRGARQVVVNRDDALSRPLIADQVPCWEFGLGKPDFKRFGLIEEGGEKFLAFRFETLLPTSALKIRGAHNQSNALAALALGHAAGLPMAPMLATLQTFAGLAHRCQWVRELRGVSYYDDSKATNVGAALAAIEGLGADIAGKLVLIAGGDGKGADFSALKAPVARFCRAVVLLGRDAELLAAALGDAAPLVRVATLDEAVQRAAALAETGDAVLLSPACASLDMFKNFEERGRLFAQAAEGLQ
;
A
#
# COMPACT_ATOMS: atom_id res chain seq x y z
N MET A 1 44.70 10.98 6.74
CA MET A 1 43.72 10.52 7.75
C MET A 1 43.33 9.09 7.38
N SER A 2 43.58 8.15 8.28
CA SER A 2 43.51 6.72 8.01
C SER A 2 42.08 6.31 7.67
N LEU A 3 41.89 5.76 6.49
CA LEU A 3 40.73 4.94 6.14
C LEU A 3 40.83 3.67 7.02
N ILE A 4 40.19 3.69 8.15
CA ILE A 4 39.79 2.45 8.81
C ILE A 4 38.69 1.89 7.91
N ALA A 5 39.07 1.08 6.92
CA ALA A 5 38.13 0.21 6.26
C ALA A 5 37.46 -0.61 7.36
N SER A 6 36.18 -0.37 7.63
CA SER A 6 35.48 -1.14 8.65
C SER A 6 35.43 -2.57 8.13
N ASP A 7 36.07 -3.49 8.84
CA ASP A 7 36.05 -4.95 8.61
C ASP A 7 34.63 -5.56 8.78
N GLN A 8 33.61 -4.71 8.70
CA GLN A 8 32.23 -5.09 8.95
C GLN A 8 31.65 -5.76 7.69
N PHE A 9 31.62 -7.08 7.75
CA PHE A 9 30.95 -7.88 6.73
C PHE A 9 29.43 -7.85 6.89
N ARG A 10 28.70 -7.72 5.79
CA ARG A 10 27.22 -7.66 5.74
C ARG A 10 26.68 -8.84 4.95
N ILE A 11 25.44 -9.26 5.25
CA ILE A 11 24.74 -10.22 4.39
C ILE A 11 23.36 -9.66 4.06
N VAL A 12 23.03 -9.66 2.77
CA VAL A 12 21.69 -9.39 2.26
C VAL A 12 20.92 -10.71 2.27
N VAL A 13 19.79 -10.78 2.95
CA VAL A 13 18.96 -11.98 3.03
C VAL A 13 17.65 -11.76 2.28
N GLY A 14 17.49 -12.49 1.17
CA GLY A 14 16.39 -12.36 0.21
C GLY A 14 16.76 -11.53 -1.01
N LEU A 15 16.77 -12.18 -2.18
CA LEU A 15 17.18 -11.64 -3.47
C LEU A 15 15.98 -11.41 -4.41
N GLY A 16 15.09 -10.52 -4.00
CA GLY A 16 14.05 -9.89 -4.81
C GLY A 16 14.42 -8.43 -5.13
N LYS A 17 13.44 -7.60 -5.54
CA LYS A 17 13.68 -6.18 -5.87
C LYS A 17 14.39 -5.41 -4.76
N SER A 18 13.90 -5.48 -3.51
CA SER A 18 14.54 -4.81 -2.38
C SER A 18 15.93 -5.38 -2.08
N GLY A 19 16.13 -6.70 -2.18
CA GLY A 19 17.42 -7.33 -2.00
C GLY A 19 18.43 -6.88 -3.06
N MET A 20 18.01 -6.78 -4.32
CA MET A 20 18.89 -6.29 -5.39
C MET A 20 19.20 -4.79 -5.25
N SER A 21 18.29 -3.99 -4.73
CA SER A 21 18.54 -2.59 -4.36
C SER A 21 19.59 -2.47 -3.26
N LEU A 22 19.53 -3.32 -2.23
CA LEU A 22 20.54 -3.43 -1.19
C LEU A 22 21.93 -3.81 -1.78
N VAL A 23 21.96 -4.79 -2.69
CA VAL A 23 23.18 -5.20 -3.39
C VAL A 23 23.83 -4.03 -4.13
N ARG A 24 23.03 -3.31 -4.96
CA ARG A 24 23.52 -2.13 -5.70
C ARG A 24 24.09 -1.08 -4.75
N PHE A 25 23.36 -0.77 -3.70
CA PHE A 25 23.78 0.24 -2.72
C PHE A 25 25.08 -0.16 -2.02
N LEU A 26 25.19 -1.38 -1.47
CA LEU A 26 26.37 -1.85 -0.76
C LEU A 26 27.60 -1.93 -1.67
N ALA A 27 27.41 -2.37 -2.92
CA ALA A 27 28.47 -2.41 -3.93
C ALA A 27 28.98 -0.98 -4.26
N HIS A 28 28.06 -0.03 -4.45
CA HIS A 28 28.41 1.38 -4.70
C HIS A 28 29.18 2.00 -3.53
N GLN A 29 28.84 1.63 -2.29
CA GLN A 29 29.53 2.09 -1.08
C GLN A 29 30.85 1.37 -0.83
N GLY A 30 31.25 0.37 -1.65
CA GLY A 30 32.45 -0.43 -1.44
C GLY A 30 32.42 -1.29 -0.17
N VAL A 31 31.24 -1.57 0.37
CA VAL A 31 31.06 -2.41 1.56
C VAL A 31 31.21 -3.88 1.18
N ARG A 32 31.97 -4.65 1.97
CA ARG A 32 32.08 -6.09 1.77
C ARG A 32 30.80 -6.80 2.21
N PHE A 33 30.18 -7.58 1.31
CA PHE A 33 28.94 -8.29 1.60
C PHE A 33 28.83 -9.62 0.87
N ALA A 34 27.85 -10.43 1.29
CA ALA A 34 27.38 -11.63 0.60
C ALA A 34 25.84 -11.62 0.54
N VAL A 35 25.28 -12.59 -0.15
CA VAL A 35 23.83 -12.75 -0.32
C VAL A 35 23.40 -14.15 0.13
N ALA A 36 22.24 -14.23 0.78
CA ALA A 36 21.55 -15.49 1.08
C ALA A 36 20.08 -15.40 0.63
N ASP A 37 19.53 -16.50 0.11
CA ASP A 37 18.08 -16.57 -0.21
C ASP A 37 17.56 -17.97 0.10
N THR A 38 16.34 -18.07 0.65
CA THR A 38 15.70 -19.36 0.98
C THR A 38 15.29 -20.16 -0.25
N ARG A 39 15.19 -19.54 -1.40
CA ARG A 39 14.85 -20.18 -2.68
C ARG A 39 16.12 -20.66 -3.39
N ALA A 40 16.03 -21.82 -4.05
CA ALA A 40 17.13 -22.32 -4.87
C ALA A 40 17.44 -21.40 -6.07
N ASN A 41 16.39 -20.79 -6.66
CA ASN A 41 16.49 -19.90 -7.80
C ASN A 41 15.72 -18.59 -7.53
N PRO A 42 16.26 -17.64 -6.77
CA PRO A 42 15.62 -16.36 -6.53
C PRO A 42 15.55 -15.51 -7.82
N PRO A 43 14.55 -14.59 -7.95
CA PRO A 43 14.28 -13.87 -9.20
C PRO A 43 15.48 -13.10 -9.77
N GLU A 44 16.31 -12.51 -8.89
CA GLU A 44 17.44 -11.66 -9.30
C GLU A 44 18.79 -12.39 -9.30
N LEU A 45 18.81 -13.73 -9.17
CA LEU A 45 20.07 -14.50 -9.12
C LEU A 45 20.93 -14.32 -10.37
N ALA A 46 20.31 -14.39 -11.54
CA ALA A 46 21.04 -14.22 -12.81
C ALA A 46 21.61 -12.80 -12.96
N THR A 47 20.84 -11.78 -12.51
CA THR A 47 21.31 -10.39 -12.48
C THR A 47 22.48 -10.23 -11.52
N LEU A 48 22.40 -10.79 -10.31
CA LEU A 48 23.48 -10.75 -9.33
C LEU A 48 24.77 -11.39 -9.89
N GLN A 49 24.68 -12.60 -10.45
CA GLN A 49 25.84 -13.33 -10.98
C GLN A 49 26.50 -12.65 -12.17
N ARG A 50 25.72 -11.99 -13.02
CA ARG A 50 26.23 -11.25 -14.17
C ARG A 50 26.92 -9.95 -13.75
N ASP A 51 26.28 -9.14 -12.88
CA ASP A 51 26.70 -7.78 -12.58
C ASP A 51 27.67 -7.71 -11.37
N TYR A 52 27.64 -8.71 -10.48
CA TYR A 52 28.45 -8.80 -9.27
C TYR A 52 29.02 -10.20 -9.05
N PRO A 53 29.81 -10.75 -10.04
CA PRO A 53 30.26 -12.14 -10.02
C PRO A 53 31.18 -12.48 -8.83
N GLN A 54 31.75 -11.47 -8.17
CA GLN A 54 32.63 -11.63 -6.99
C GLN A 54 31.85 -11.79 -5.67
N VAL A 55 30.54 -11.57 -5.66
CA VAL A 55 29.72 -11.64 -4.44
C VAL A 55 29.40 -13.11 -4.14
N GLU A 56 29.75 -13.55 -2.92
CA GLU A 56 29.36 -14.88 -2.42
C GLU A 56 27.85 -14.94 -2.32
N VAL A 57 27.20 -15.95 -2.93
CA VAL A 57 25.77 -16.17 -2.83
C VAL A 57 25.46 -17.58 -2.36
N ARG A 58 24.55 -17.71 -1.41
CA ARG A 58 24.02 -19.00 -0.91
C ARG A 58 22.51 -19.03 -1.08
N CYS A 59 22.03 -20.02 -1.83
CA CYS A 59 20.62 -20.24 -2.10
C CYS A 59 20.17 -21.56 -1.47
N GLY A 60 18.90 -21.61 -1.02
CA GLY A 60 18.33 -22.73 -0.30
C GLY A 60 18.22 -22.47 1.21
N GLU A 61 18.35 -23.52 2.01
CA GLU A 61 18.25 -23.41 3.46
C GLU A 61 19.25 -22.40 4.05
N LEU A 62 18.77 -21.53 4.96
CA LEU A 62 19.64 -20.52 5.58
C LEU A 62 20.56 -21.17 6.63
N ASP A 63 21.85 -21.10 6.35
CA ASP A 63 22.91 -21.56 7.27
C ASP A 63 23.19 -20.50 8.34
N VAL A 64 22.89 -20.84 9.61
CA VAL A 64 23.07 -19.94 10.75
C VAL A 64 24.52 -19.52 10.95
N ASP A 65 25.48 -20.43 10.76
CA ASP A 65 26.91 -20.13 10.93
C ASP A 65 27.40 -19.18 9.84
N PHE A 66 26.88 -19.32 8.61
CA PHE A 66 27.11 -18.33 7.55
C PHE A 66 26.54 -16.96 7.91
N LEU A 67 25.30 -16.89 8.37
CA LEU A 67 24.65 -15.63 8.78
C LEU A 67 25.42 -14.95 9.91
N CYS A 68 25.97 -15.72 10.86
CA CYS A 68 26.73 -15.21 11.99
C CYS A 68 28.12 -14.66 11.60
N ARG A 69 28.58 -14.82 10.35
CA ARG A 69 29.77 -14.13 9.86
C ARG A 69 29.57 -12.62 9.70
N ALA A 70 28.32 -12.19 9.58
CA ALA A 70 27.96 -10.79 9.42
C ALA A 70 27.81 -10.07 10.76
N SER A 71 28.18 -8.80 10.79
CA SER A 71 27.84 -7.90 11.91
C SER A 71 26.40 -7.37 11.83
N GLU A 72 25.82 -7.35 10.59
CA GLU A 72 24.43 -6.92 10.35
C GLU A 72 23.88 -7.66 9.12
N LEU A 73 22.66 -8.16 9.23
CA LEU A 73 21.88 -8.75 8.14
C LEU A 73 20.87 -7.71 7.64
N TYR A 74 20.84 -7.50 6.34
CA TYR A 74 19.79 -6.73 5.69
C TYR A 74 18.73 -7.68 5.13
N VAL A 75 17.59 -7.77 5.84
CA VAL A 75 16.52 -8.72 5.55
C VAL A 75 15.51 -8.08 4.61
N SER A 76 15.29 -8.73 3.47
CA SER A 76 14.25 -8.33 2.51
C SER A 76 12.85 -8.49 3.13
N PRO A 77 11.91 -7.55 2.91
CA PRO A 77 10.56 -7.60 3.51
C PRO A 77 9.76 -8.86 3.13
N GLY A 78 10.13 -9.56 2.05
CA GLY A 78 9.53 -10.85 1.68
C GLY A 78 9.84 -12.00 2.64
N LEU A 79 10.83 -11.85 3.54
CA LEU A 79 11.19 -12.84 4.54
C LEU A 79 10.69 -12.44 5.91
N ALA A 80 10.07 -13.38 6.63
CA ALA A 80 9.64 -13.14 8.00
C ALA A 80 10.85 -13.03 8.93
N ILE A 81 10.92 -11.96 9.74
CA ILE A 81 11.97 -11.84 10.75
C ILE A 81 11.90 -12.98 11.79
N ALA A 82 10.73 -13.59 11.96
CA ALA A 82 10.51 -14.76 12.80
C ALA A 82 11.12 -16.06 12.24
N THR A 83 11.74 -16.03 11.05
CA THR A 83 12.44 -17.20 10.47
C THR A 83 13.49 -17.73 11.45
N PRO A 84 13.47 -19.04 11.80
CA PRO A 84 14.31 -19.59 12.85
C PRO A 84 15.81 -19.28 12.71
N ALA A 85 16.34 -19.34 11.48
CA ALA A 85 17.75 -19.04 11.23
C ALA A 85 18.09 -17.56 11.51
N LEU A 86 17.19 -16.61 11.16
CA LEU A 86 17.36 -15.19 11.47
C LEU A 86 17.32 -14.93 12.98
N GLN A 87 16.38 -15.57 13.68
CA GLN A 87 16.28 -15.46 15.13
C GLN A 87 17.50 -16.07 15.85
N ALA A 88 18.02 -17.19 15.35
CA ALA A 88 19.25 -17.80 15.88
C ALA A 88 20.47 -16.90 15.66
N ALA A 89 20.59 -16.24 14.52
CA ALA A 89 21.66 -15.27 14.26
C ALA A 89 21.51 -14.03 15.16
N ALA A 90 20.30 -13.51 15.32
CA ALA A 90 20.01 -12.38 16.22
C ALA A 90 20.36 -12.72 17.68
N ALA A 91 20.01 -13.93 18.16
CA ALA A 91 20.37 -14.41 19.49
C ALA A 91 21.89 -14.51 19.71
N ARG A 92 22.68 -14.65 18.65
CA ARG A 92 24.15 -14.60 18.68
C ARG A 92 24.72 -13.18 18.51
N GLY A 93 23.86 -12.14 18.54
CA GLY A 93 24.27 -10.73 18.51
C GLY A 93 24.36 -10.10 17.12
N VAL A 94 23.93 -10.79 16.07
CA VAL A 94 23.87 -10.21 14.72
C VAL A 94 22.69 -9.26 14.60
N LYS A 95 22.91 -8.02 14.18
CA LYS A 95 21.84 -7.03 14.03
C LYS A 95 20.99 -7.38 12.80
N LEU A 96 19.66 -7.33 12.96
CA LEU A 96 18.71 -7.43 11.85
C LEU A 96 18.24 -6.02 11.45
N SER A 97 18.38 -5.67 10.19
CA SER A 97 17.94 -4.39 9.61
C SER A 97 17.29 -4.63 8.25
N GLY A 98 16.62 -3.63 7.69
CA GLY A 98 16.02 -3.68 6.36
C GLY A 98 16.53 -2.58 5.44
N ASP A 99 15.99 -2.57 4.22
CA ASP A 99 16.26 -1.57 3.20
C ASP A 99 15.91 -0.15 3.66
N ILE A 100 14.79 0.01 4.36
CA ILE A 100 14.33 1.31 4.86
C ILE A 100 15.20 1.84 6.00
N GLU A 101 15.66 0.97 6.90
CA GLU A 101 16.63 1.36 7.94
C GLU A 101 17.93 1.85 7.33
N LEU A 102 18.45 1.15 6.31
CA LEU A 102 19.66 1.55 5.60
C LEU A 102 19.45 2.86 4.82
N PHE A 103 18.31 3.00 4.15
CA PHE A 103 17.93 4.25 3.48
C PHE A 103 17.91 5.43 4.46
N ALA A 104 17.22 5.28 5.59
CA ALA A 104 17.09 6.36 6.58
C ALA A 104 18.42 6.85 7.15
N ARG A 105 19.43 5.96 7.25
CA ARG A 105 20.80 6.33 7.68
C ARG A 105 21.54 7.17 6.63
N HIS A 106 21.11 7.19 5.37
CA HIS A 106 21.79 7.86 4.25
C HIS A 106 20.97 9.00 3.64
N ALA A 107 19.65 9.04 3.88
CA ALA A 107 18.79 10.11 3.39
C ALA A 107 19.18 11.45 4.03
N LYS A 108 19.47 12.46 3.19
CA LYS A 108 19.82 13.83 3.62
C LYS A 108 18.61 14.75 3.62
N ALA A 109 17.64 14.51 2.75
CA ALA A 109 16.40 15.29 2.68
C ALA A 109 15.32 14.73 3.63
N PRO A 110 14.35 15.55 4.05
CA PRO A 110 13.23 15.13 4.88
C PRO A 110 12.40 14.04 4.22
N ILE A 111 11.78 13.19 5.05
CA ILE A 111 10.99 12.05 4.63
C ILE A 111 9.54 12.24 5.08
N ILE A 112 8.59 12.14 4.15
CA ILE A 112 7.18 11.89 4.46
C ILE A 112 6.97 10.38 4.39
N ALA A 113 6.64 9.74 5.51
CA ALA A 113 6.45 8.31 5.62
C ALA A 113 4.97 7.95 5.73
N ILE A 114 4.50 7.06 4.85
CA ILE A 114 3.09 6.71 4.71
C ILE A 114 2.92 5.19 4.80
N THR A 115 2.15 4.73 5.80
CA THR A 115 1.67 3.34 5.90
C THR A 115 0.16 3.29 6.09
N GLY A 116 -0.39 2.10 6.17
CA GLY A 116 -1.80 1.81 6.35
C GLY A 116 -2.14 0.44 5.77
N SER A 117 -3.30 -0.09 6.04
CA SER A 117 -3.78 -1.29 5.33
C SER A 117 -4.14 -0.92 3.91
N ASN A 118 -4.90 0.15 3.72
CA ASN A 118 -5.41 0.62 2.43
C ASN A 118 -4.98 2.05 2.11
N ALA A 119 -5.19 2.49 0.87
CA ALA A 119 -4.94 3.83 0.34
C ALA A 119 -3.47 4.30 0.28
N LYS A 120 -2.52 3.55 0.79
CA LYS A 120 -1.09 3.92 0.82
C LYS A 120 -0.60 4.51 -0.50
N SER A 121 -0.70 3.76 -1.59
CA SER A 121 -0.18 4.17 -2.90
C SER A 121 -0.87 5.41 -3.44
N THR A 122 -2.20 5.52 -3.25
CA THR A 122 -2.97 6.70 -3.68
C THR A 122 -2.49 7.95 -2.97
N VAL A 123 -2.38 7.90 -1.64
CA VAL A 123 -1.93 9.05 -0.84
C VAL A 123 -0.46 9.37 -1.10
N THR A 124 0.41 8.35 -1.22
CA THR A 124 1.83 8.53 -1.51
C THR A 124 2.04 9.21 -2.87
N THR A 125 1.36 8.74 -3.92
CA THR A 125 1.45 9.36 -5.25
C THR A 125 0.90 10.78 -5.23
N LEU A 126 -0.26 10.98 -4.60
CA LEU A 126 -0.91 12.29 -4.52
C LEU A 126 -0.03 13.32 -3.79
N VAL A 127 0.59 12.95 -2.65
CA VAL A 127 1.54 13.82 -1.93
C VAL A 127 2.78 14.09 -2.77
N GLY A 128 3.28 13.09 -3.52
CA GLY A 128 4.39 13.27 -4.44
C GLY A 128 4.08 14.28 -5.55
N GLU A 129 2.91 14.17 -6.19
CA GLU A 129 2.46 15.12 -7.22
C GLU A 129 2.24 16.53 -6.65
N MET A 130 1.66 16.63 -5.44
CA MET A 130 1.52 17.91 -4.73
C MET A 130 2.88 18.57 -4.46
N ALA A 131 3.87 17.79 -4.04
CA ALA A 131 5.23 18.30 -3.78
C ALA A 131 5.91 18.74 -5.09
N ALA A 132 5.77 17.98 -6.17
CA ALA A 132 6.28 18.36 -7.49
C ALA A 132 5.59 19.63 -8.02
N ALA A 133 4.26 19.74 -7.89
CA ALA A 133 3.51 20.95 -8.26
C ALA A 133 3.89 22.18 -7.41
N ALA A 134 4.36 21.96 -6.17
CA ALA A 134 4.94 23.00 -5.31
C ALA A 134 6.40 23.35 -5.66
N GLY A 135 6.96 22.79 -6.74
CA GLY A 135 8.32 23.07 -7.22
C GLY A 135 9.43 22.31 -6.49
N LYS A 136 9.13 21.28 -5.69
CA LYS A 136 10.14 20.46 -5.01
C LYS A 136 10.73 19.40 -5.93
N LYS A 137 12.05 19.17 -5.81
CA LYS A 137 12.68 17.96 -6.37
C LYS A 137 12.33 16.78 -5.46
N VAL A 138 11.24 16.11 -5.75
CA VAL A 138 10.69 15.02 -4.94
C VAL A 138 11.06 13.65 -5.51
N ALA A 139 11.38 12.70 -4.62
CA ALA A 139 11.52 11.29 -4.97
C ALA A 139 10.44 10.46 -4.26
N VAL A 140 9.71 9.66 -5.01
CA VAL A 140 8.56 8.86 -4.54
C VAL A 140 8.85 7.38 -4.74
N GLY A 141 8.66 6.55 -3.71
CA GLY A 141 8.85 5.11 -3.83
C GLY A 141 8.76 4.35 -2.51
N GLY A 142 9.62 3.34 -2.33
CA GLY A 142 9.63 2.43 -1.18
C GLY A 142 8.92 1.11 -1.50
N ASN A 143 7.78 0.83 -0.86
CA ASN A 143 6.95 -0.33 -1.21
C ASN A 143 6.22 -0.12 -2.55
N LEU A 144 6.04 1.10 -2.97
CA LEU A 144 5.49 1.49 -4.27
C LEU A 144 6.64 1.77 -5.26
N GLY A 145 6.57 1.18 -6.45
CA GLY A 145 7.43 1.54 -7.59
C GLY A 145 8.92 1.26 -7.35
N THR A 146 9.72 2.33 -7.20
CA THR A 146 11.18 2.25 -7.03
C THR A 146 11.54 1.95 -5.57
N PRO A 147 12.42 0.96 -5.28
CA PRO A 147 12.93 0.72 -3.94
C PRO A 147 13.60 1.96 -3.34
N ALA A 148 13.45 2.17 -2.03
CA ALA A 148 13.90 3.39 -1.37
C ALA A 148 15.40 3.72 -1.59
N LEU A 149 16.27 2.73 -1.48
CA LEU A 149 17.73 2.92 -1.68
C LEU A 149 18.09 3.40 -3.09
N ASP A 150 17.31 3.00 -4.11
CA ASP A 150 17.52 3.44 -5.50
C ASP A 150 17.04 4.89 -5.74
N LEU A 151 16.34 5.49 -4.78
CA LEU A 151 15.92 6.90 -4.80
C LEU A 151 16.97 7.85 -4.23
N LEU A 152 17.98 7.34 -3.51
CA LEU A 152 18.97 8.18 -2.85
C LEU A 152 19.75 9.03 -3.88
N ASN A 153 19.57 10.36 -3.75
CA ASN A 153 20.23 11.34 -4.61
C ASN A 153 20.38 12.65 -3.82
N ASP A 154 21.52 13.30 -3.92
CA ASP A 154 21.83 14.55 -3.24
C ASP A 154 21.01 15.75 -3.74
N GLU A 155 20.39 15.66 -4.91
CA GLU A 155 19.53 16.71 -5.45
C GLU A 155 18.09 16.63 -4.94
N VAL A 156 17.69 15.55 -4.30
CA VAL A 156 16.33 15.38 -3.76
C VAL A 156 16.13 16.29 -2.57
N GLU A 157 15.04 17.05 -2.58
CA GLU A 157 14.64 17.97 -1.51
C GLU A 157 13.57 17.37 -0.58
N LEU A 158 12.89 16.32 -1.02
CA LEU A 158 11.84 15.65 -0.26
C LEU A 158 11.66 14.19 -0.74
N TYR A 159 11.68 13.25 0.20
CA TYR A 159 11.31 11.87 -0.05
C TYR A 159 9.87 11.63 0.39
N VAL A 160 9.05 10.98 -0.44
CA VAL A 160 7.70 10.50 -0.08
C VAL A 160 7.68 8.99 -0.21
N LEU A 161 7.63 8.30 0.93
CA LEU A 161 7.79 6.84 0.98
C LEU A 161 6.50 6.13 1.38
N GLU A 162 6.07 5.20 0.54
CA GLU A 162 5.14 4.15 0.92
C GLU A 162 5.88 3.06 1.69
N LEU A 163 5.40 2.70 2.89
CA LEU A 163 6.02 1.68 3.72
C LEU A 163 5.03 0.57 4.09
N SER A 164 5.43 -0.68 3.83
CA SER A 164 4.69 -1.85 4.29
C SER A 164 4.96 -2.15 5.77
N SER A 165 4.07 -2.92 6.41
CA SER A 165 4.32 -3.44 7.76
C SER A 165 5.61 -4.27 7.83
N PHE A 166 5.91 -5.04 6.79
CA PHE A 166 7.10 -5.88 6.69
C PHE A 166 8.40 -5.08 6.67
N GLN A 167 8.44 -3.96 5.93
CA GLN A 167 9.58 -3.04 5.95
C GLN A 167 9.76 -2.39 7.31
N LEU A 168 8.65 -2.02 7.95
CA LEU A 168 8.67 -1.39 9.27
C LEU A 168 9.15 -2.34 10.38
N GLU A 169 8.98 -3.67 10.26
CA GLU A 169 9.51 -4.66 11.21
C GLU A 169 11.03 -4.52 11.43
N THR A 170 11.77 -4.13 10.40
CA THR A 170 13.23 -4.01 10.41
C THR A 170 13.72 -2.56 10.39
N THR A 171 12.83 -1.60 10.71
CA THR A 171 13.13 -0.16 10.71
C THR A 171 13.00 0.39 12.13
N ASP A 172 14.09 0.91 12.70
CA ASP A 172 14.12 1.49 14.04
C ASP A 172 14.28 3.00 14.04
N GLN A 173 15.05 3.56 13.09
CA GLN A 173 15.47 4.95 13.06
C GLN A 173 15.02 5.67 11.78
N LEU A 174 13.73 5.55 11.44
CA LEU A 174 13.18 6.24 10.27
C LEU A 174 13.28 7.76 10.41
N ASN A 175 13.00 8.30 11.61
CA ASN A 175 13.07 9.71 11.95
C ASN A 175 12.39 10.61 10.89
N ALA A 176 11.19 10.20 10.46
CA ALA A 176 10.45 10.91 9.42
C ALA A 176 10.14 12.36 9.84
N GLU A 177 10.16 13.30 8.89
CA GLU A 177 9.68 14.66 9.10
C GLU A 177 8.17 14.65 9.39
N VAL A 178 7.43 13.87 8.61
CA VAL A 178 5.99 13.63 8.82
C VAL A 178 5.71 12.14 8.64
N ALA A 179 4.98 11.54 9.59
CA ALA A 179 4.57 10.14 9.52
C ALA A 179 3.05 9.97 9.65
N THR A 180 2.49 9.00 8.92
CA THR A 180 1.07 8.63 9.06
C THR A 180 0.86 7.13 8.94
N CYS A 181 -0.11 6.62 9.72
CA CYS A 181 -0.79 5.36 9.47
C CYS A 181 -2.23 5.69 9.05
N LEU A 182 -2.55 5.52 7.78
CA LEU A 182 -3.83 5.98 7.20
C LEU A 182 -5.03 5.25 7.78
N ASN A 183 -4.90 3.95 7.99
CA ASN A 183 -5.90 3.05 8.53
C ASN A 183 -5.29 1.70 8.90
N VAL A 184 -5.97 0.95 9.78
CA VAL A 184 -5.59 -0.41 10.16
C VAL A 184 -6.81 -1.31 10.10
N SER A 185 -6.87 -2.17 9.09
CA SER A 185 -7.85 -3.23 8.93
C SER A 185 -7.14 -4.56 8.68
N GLU A 186 -7.83 -5.66 8.87
CA GLU A 186 -7.27 -6.99 8.74
C GLU A 186 -6.66 -7.22 7.36
N ASP A 187 -5.38 -7.57 7.35
CA ASP A 187 -4.61 -7.97 6.17
C ASP A 187 -3.35 -8.72 6.64
N HIS A 188 -2.83 -9.61 5.82
CA HIS A 188 -1.61 -10.38 6.12
C HIS A 188 -1.69 -11.25 7.39
N MET A 189 -2.85 -11.82 7.72
CA MET A 189 -3.02 -12.73 8.87
C MET A 189 -2.32 -14.08 8.66
N ASP A 190 -1.87 -14.36 7.44
CA ASP A 190 -0.94 -15.43 7.10
C ASP A 190 0.48 -15.19 7.64
N ARG A 191 0.86 -13.94 7.87
CA ARG A 191 2.18 -13.52 8.35
C ARG A 191 2.21 -13.16 9.83
N TYR A 192 1.13 -12.59 10.35
CA TYR A 192 1.00 -12.12 11.73
C TYR A 192 0.11 -13.06 12.54
N ALA A 193 0.46 -13.30 13.81
CA ALA A 193 -0.38 -14.12 14.70
C ALA A 193 -1.72 -13.45 15.06
N GLY A 194 -1.93 -12.20 14.61
CA GLY A 194 -3.18 -11.46 14.77
C GLY A 194 -3.02 -9.95 14.65
N MET A 195 -4.13 -9.25 14.69
CA MET A 195 -4.22 -7.79 14.55
C MET A 195 -3.28 -7.00 15.48
N PRO A 196 -3.06 -7.38 16.76
CA PRO A 196 -2.14 -6.62 17.62
C PRO A 196 -0.71 -6.57 17.08
N GLN A 197 -0.19 -7.67 16.53
CA GLN A 197 1.17 -7.70 15.97
C GLN A 197 1.26 -6.88 14.68
N TYR A 198 0.26 -6.98 13.80
CA TYR A 198 0.18 -6.20 12.58
C TYR A 198 0.09 -4.69 12.88
N HIS A 199 -0.74 -4.31 13.84
CA HIS A 199 -0.85 -2.95 14.35
C HIS A 199 0.50 -2.42 14.87
N LEU A 200 1.16 -3.18 15.76
CA LEU A 200 2.46 -2.80 16.30
C LEU A 200 3.53 -2.62 15.20
N ALA A 201 3.55 -3.50 14.19
CA ALA A 201 4.47 -3.37 13.07
C ALA A 201 4.26 -2.06 12.32
N LYS A 202 3.01 -1.67 12.01
CA LYS A 202 2.70 -0.40 11.33
C LYS A 202 3.04 0.82 12.17
N HIS A 203 2.78 0.78 13.46
CA HIS A 203 3.02 1.89 14.39
C HIS A 203 4.51 2.22 14.59
N ARG A 204 5.42 1.33 14.16
CA ARG A 204 6.86 1.63 14.13
C ARG A 204 7.19 2.83 13.22
N ILE A 205 6.33 3.17 12.28
CA ILE A 205 6.48 4.36 11.40
C ILE A 205 6.59 5.67 12.19
N PHE A 206 6.00 5.72 13.38
CA PHE A 206 6.00 6.92 14.22
C PHE A 206 7.26 7.08 15.09
N ARG A 207 8.18 6.09 15.08
CA ARG A 207 9.43 6.16 15.86
C ARG A 207 10.31 7.30 15.36
N GLY A 208 10.59 8.24 16.24
CA GLY A 208 11.39 9.42 15.94
C GLY A 208 10.76 10.41 14.96
N ALA A 209 9.48 10.26 14.63
CA ALA A 209 8.77 11.19 13.76
C ALA A 209 8.70 12.58 14.40
N ARG A 210 9.01 13.63 13.62
CA ARG A 210 8.97 15.02 14.08
C ARG A 210 7.56 15.56 14.14
N GLN A 211 6.69 15.12 13.23
CA GLN A 211 5.28 15.44 13.19
C GLN A 211 4.47 14.21 12.78
N VAL A 212 3.21 14.15 13.17
CA VAL A 212 2.32 13.05 12.78
C VAL A 212 1.03 13.56 12.18
N VAL A 213 0.49 12.76 11.25
CA VAL A 213 -0.85 12.96 10.69
C VAL A 213 -1.70 11.74 11.04
N VAL A 214 -2.88 11.96 11.63
CA VAL A 214 -3.72 10.93 12.23
C VAL A 214 -5.11 10.92 11.62
N ASN A 215 -5.62 9.75 11.30
CA ASN A 215 -7.00 9.55 10.87
C ASN A 215 -7.93 9.52 12.09
N ARG A 216 -8.87 10.48 12.18
CA ARG A 216 -9.87 10.55 13.26
C ARG A 216 -10.94 9.49 13.16
N ASP A 217 -11.19 8.99 11.97
CA ASP A 217 -12.24 8.02 11.68
C ASP A 217 -11.75 6.57 11.90
N ASP A 218 -10.44 6.37 12.20
CA ASP A 218 -9.85 5.08 12.53
C ASP A 218 -9.02 5.16 13.82
N ALA A 219 -9.59 4.66 14.91
CA ALA A 219 -8.94 4.68 16.22
C ALA A 219 -7.63 3.87 16.27
N LEU A 220 -7.50 2.82 15.44
CA LEU A 220 -6.29 1.99 15.37
C LEU A 220 -5.12 2.69 14.66
N SER A 221 -5.39 3.78 13.93
CA SER A 221 -4.33 4.57 13.28
C SER A 221 -3.63 5.55 14.24
N ARG A 222 -4.20 5.78 15.44
CA ARG A 222 -3.73 6.80 16.37
C ARG A 222 -2.51 6.32 17.15
N PRO A 223 -1.33 7.00 17.02
CA PRO A 223 -0.14 6.62 17.76
C PRO A 223 -0.17 7.07 19.21
N LEU A 224 0.59 6.36 20.05
CA LEU A 224 1.02 6.88 21.34
C LEU A 224 2.26 7.73 21.14
N ILE A 225 2.10 9.04 21.14
CA ILE A 225 3.17 10.02 20.95
C ILE A 225 3.24 10.97 22.15
N ALA A 226 4.42 11.57 22.35
CA ALA A 226 4.58 12.59 23.38
C ALA A 226 3.83 13.88 23.00
N ASP A 227 3.32 14.60 23.98
CA ASP A 227 2.48 15.80 23.81
C ASP A 227 3.16 16.91 23.00
N GLN A 228 4.49 16.97 23.02
CA GLN A 228 5.27 17.95 22.27
C GLN A 228 5.37 17.66 20.77
N VAL A 229 5.01 16.47 20.31
CA VAL A 229 5.03 16.14 18.87
C VAL A 229 3.81 16.76 18.20
N PRO A 230 3.97 17.66 17.21
CA PRO A 230 2.86 18.23 16.48
C PRO A 230 2.00 17.14 15.84
N CYS A 231 0.71 17.18 16.11
CA CYS A 231 -0.27 16.22 15.59
C CYS A 231 -1.31 16.96 14.75
N TRP A 232 -1.38 16.62 13.47
CA TRP A 232 -2.41 17.04 12.54
C TRP A 232 -3.42 15.93 12.39
N GLU A 233 -4.66 16.24 12.10
CA GLU A 233 -5.71 15.25 11.97
C GLU A 233 -6.45 15.41 10.65
N PHE A 234 -6.97 14.30 10.12
CA PHE A 234 -7.93 14.31 9.02
C PHE A 234 -9.09 13.36 9.31
N GLY A 235 -10.21 13.59 8.66
CA GLY A 235 -11.40 12.74 8.75
C GLY A 235 -12.59 13.36 8.03
N LEU A 236 -13.66 12.59 7.81
CA LEU A 236 -14.85 13.03 7.08
C LEU A 236 -15.78 13.94 7.91
N GLY A 237 -15.52 14.09 9.21
CA GLY A 237 -16.26 15.00 10.07
C GLY A 237 -15.82 16.47 9.91
N LYS A 238 -16.49 17.35 10.65
CA LYS A 238 -16.17 18.80 10.62
C LYS A 238 -14.73 19.07 11.05
N PRO A 239 -14.04 20.02 10.38
CA PRO A 239 -12.69 20.42 10.74
C PRO A 239 -12.64 21.20 12.06
N ASP A 240 -11.45 21.31 12.61
CA ASP A 240 -11.09 22.20 13.71
C ASP A 240 -9.68 22.82 13.49
N PHE A 241 -9.08 23.46 14.51
CA PHE A 241 -7.79 24.16 14.36
C PHE A 241 -6.63 23.31 13.85
N LYS A 242 -6.64 21.98 14.05
CA LYS A 242 -5.59 21.06 13.65
C LYS A 242 -6.09 19.97 12.70
N ARG A 243 -7.34 20.05 12.26
CA ARG A 243 -7.99 19.01 11.46
C ARG A 243 -8.40 19.47 10.09
N PHE A 244 -8.10 18.64 9.11
CA PHE A 244 -8.71 18.64 7.79
C PHE A 244 -10.00 17.82 7.82
N GLY A 245 -11.07 18.33 7.25
CA GLY A 245 -12.39 17.71 7.32
C GLY A 245 -13.31 18.14 6.20
N LEU A 246 -14.59 17.86 6.36
CA LEU A 246 -15.64 18.25 5.44
C LEU A 246 -16.57 19.30 6.07
N ILE A 247 -16.92 20.31 5.29
CA ILE A 247 -17.99 21.28 5.59
C ILE A 247 -19.05 21.12 4.52
N GLU A 248 -20.31 21.19 4.91
CA GLU A 248 -21.45 21.22 3.99
C GLU A 248 -22.07 22.64 4.02
N GLU A 249 -22.11 23.28 2.86
CA GLU A 249 -22.67 24.61 2.66
C GLU A 249 -23.57 24.61 1.42
N GLY A 250 -24.81 25.06 1.57
CA GLY A 250 -25.76 25.13 0.45
C GLY A 250 -26.09 23.79 -0.21
N GLY A 251 -25.90 22.66 0.52
CA GLY A 251 -26.12 21.31 -0.01
C GLY A 251 -24.92 20.74 -0.78
N GLU A 252 -23.80 21.47 -0.85
CA GLU A 252 -22.54 21.01 -1.42
C GLU A 252 -21.50 20.75 -0.32
N LYS A 253 -20.71 19.67 -0.48
CA LYS A 253 -19.62 19.32 0.43
C LYS A 253 -18.30 19.88 -0.05
N PHE A 254 -17.53 20.42 0.87
CA PHE A 254 -16.21 20.99 0.63
C PHE A 254 -15.15 20.29 1.48
N LEU A 255 -13.98 20.05 0.91
CA LEU A 255 -12.77 19.84 1.68
C LEU A 255 -12.47 21.14 2.43
N ALA A 256 -12.12 21.05 3.70
CA ALA A 256 -11.95 22.21 4.56
C ALA A 256 -10.79 22.00 5.55
N PHE A 257 -10.19 23.09 5.98
CA PHE A 257 -9.19 23.12 7.04
C PHE A 257 -9.48 24.27 8.00
N ARG A 258 -9.42 23.98 9.30
CA ARG A 258 -9.88 24.94 10.32
C ARG A 258 -11.37 25.27 10.09
N PHE A 259 -11.67 26.49 9.71
CA PHE A 259 -13.04 26.96 9.46
C PHE A 259 -13.21 27.46 8.02
N GLU A 260 -12.25 27.16 7.14
CA GLU A 260 -12.21 27.65 5.75
C GLU A 260 -12.49 26.50 4.80
N THR A 261 -13.39 26.71 3.85
CA THR A 261 -13.61 25.83 2.71
C THR A 261 -12.43 25.96 1.75
N LEU A 262 -11.90 24.83 1.28
CA LEU A 262 -10.75 24.78 0.39
C LEU A 262 -11.13 24.45 -1.06
N LEU A 263 -11.92 23.38 -1.23
CA LEU A 263 -12.28 22.87 -2.55
C LEU A 263 -13.61 22.11 -2.46
N PRO A 264 -14.58 22.34 -3.37
CA PRO A 264 -15.78 21.51 -3.42
C PRO A 264 -15.39 20.05 -3.77
N THR A 265 -16.05 19.08 -3.10
CA THR A 265 -15.75 17.66 -3.35
C THR A 265 -16.14 17.23 -4.76
N SER A 266 -17.05 17.93 -5.40
CA SER A 266 -17.45 17.76 -6.81
C SER A 266 -16.30 18.04 -7.80
N ALA A 267 -15.32 18.87 -7.42
CA ALA A 267 -14.14 19.17 -8.22
C ALA A 267 -13.07 18.06 -8.19
N LEU A 268 -13.17 17.07 -7.27
CA LEU A 268 -12.30 15.92 -7.25
C LEU A 268 -12.62 14.98 -8.41
N LYS A 269 -11.62 14.53 -9.17
CA LYS A 269 -11.80 13.48 -10.17
C LYS A 269 -11.94 12.09 -9.55
N ILE A 270 -11.28 11.85 -8.43
CA ILE A 270 -11.43 10.62 -7.65
C ILE A 270 -12.70 10.69 -6.80
N ARG A 271 -13.61 9.73 -6.99
CA ARG A 271 -14.95 9.72 -6.40
C ARG A 271 -15.02 8.88 -5.13
N GLY A 272 -16.09 9.09 -4.35
CA GLY A 272 -16.42 8.33 -3.15
C GLY A 272 -15.79 8.87 -1.86
N ALA A 273 -16.43 8.57 -0.72
CA ALA A 273 -16.01 9.06 0.60
C ALA A 273 -14.57 8.66 0.97
N HIS A 274 -14.14 7.45 0.59
CA HIS A 274 -12.77 6.99 0.82
C HIS A 274 -11.73 7.86 0.08
N ASN A 275 -12.05 8.36 -1.11
CA ASN A 275 -11.16 9.26 -1.86
C ASN A 275 -11.21 10.70 -1.32
N GLN A 276 -12.32 11.14 -0.76
CA GLN A 276 -12.37 12.40 0.01
C GLN A 276 -11.44 12.31 1.23
N SER A 277 -11.46 11.18 1.96
CA SER A 277 -10.53 10.91 3.06
C SER A 277 -9.07 10.88 2.59
N ASN A 278 -8.77 10.26 1.43
CA ASN A 278 -7.43 10.24 0.85
C ASN A 278 -6.93 11.65 0.48
N ALA A 279 -7.80 12.49 -0.07
CA ALA A 279 -7.50 13.89 -0.39
C ALA A 279 -7.20 14.70 0.88
N LEU A 280 -8.00 14.54 1.94
CA LEU A 280 -7.79 15.20 3.24
C LEU A 280 -6.47 14.73 3.89
N ALA A 281 -6.15 13.43 3.82
CA ALA A 281 -4.88 12.87 4.29
C ALA A 281 -3.69 13.49 3.56
N ALA A 282 -3.75 13.58 2.23
CA ALA A 282 -2.70 14.15 1.41
C ALA A 282 -2.50 15.65 1.71
N LEU A 283 -3.59 16.42 1.85
CA LEU A 283 -3.52 17.83 2.27
C LEU A 283 -2.89 18.00 3.65
N ALA A 284 -3.26 17.14 4.62
CA ALA A 284 -2.70 17.19 5.97
C ALA A 284 -1.19 16.88 5.97
N LEU A 285 -0.77 15.86 5.20
CA LEU A 285 0.65 15.49 5.04
C LEU A 285 1.46 16.61 4.37
N GLY A 286 0.96 17.15 3.27
CA GLY A 286 1.60 18.25 2.56
C GLY A 286 1.69 19.50 3.41
N HIS A 287 0.64 19.85 4.14
CA HIS A 287 0.62 20.99 5.08
C HIS A 287 1.64 20.81 6.21
N ALA A 288 1.68 19.63 6.84
CA ALA A 288 2.66 19.29 7.88
C ALA A 288 4.10 19.38 7.36
N ALA A 289 4.33 19.02 6.09
CA ALA A 289 5.63 19.14 5.43
C ALA A 289 5.93 20.56 4.90
N GLY A 290 5.04 21.54 5.13
CA GLY A 290 5.23 22.94 4.73
C GLY A 290 4.96 23.21 3.24
N LEU A 291 4.24 22.36 2.53
CA LEU A 291 3.85 22.62 1.13
C LEU A 291 2.77 23.72 1.08
N PRO A 292 2.83 24.63 0.10
CA PRO A 292 1.82 25.65 -0.09
C PRO A 292 0.48 25.06 -0.53
N MET A 293 -0.64 25.59 0.00
CA MET A 293 -1.98 25.04 -0.22
C MET A 293 -2.41 25.10 -1.70
N ALA A 294 -2.15 26.19 -2.40
CA ALA A 294 -2.63 26.41 -3.75
C ALA A 294 -2.21 25.32 -4.76
N PRO A 295 -0.92 24.92 -4.91
CA PRO A 295 -0.54 23.83 -5.78
C PRO A 295 -1.12 22.48 -5.34
N MET A 296 -1.29 22.23 -4.03
CA MET A 296 -1.92 21.00 -3.52
C MET A 296 -3.38 20.89 -3.99
N LEU A 297 -4.16 21.99 -3.89
CA LEU A 297 -5.54 22.02 -4.38
C LEU A 297 -5.65 21.88 -5.89
N ALA A 298 -4.72 22.49 -6.64
CA ALA A 298 -4.66 22.33 -8.10
C ALA A 298 -4.39 20.86 -8.50
N THR A 299 -3.49 20.17 -7.78
CA THR A 299 -3.23 18.75 -7.99
C THR A 299 -4.47 17.90 -7.76
N LEU A 300 -5.25 18.15 -6.70
CA LEU A 300 -6.49 17.42 -6.42
C LEU A 300 -7.52 17.50 -7.56
N GLN A 301 -7.58 18.62 -8.27
CA GLN A 301 -8.51 18.81 -9.39
C GLN A 301 -8.10 18.05 -10.65
N THR A 302 -6.84 17.68 -10.77
CA THR A 302 -6.29 16.99 -11.95
C THR A 302 -6.00 15.51 -11.73
N PHE A 303 -5.76 15.10 -10.49
CA PHE A 303 -5.42 13.72 -10.14
C PHE A 303 -6.55 12.75 -10.46
N ALA A 304 -6.33 11.89 -11.44
CA ALA A 304 -7.33 10.94 -11.94
C ALA A 304 -7.38 9.60 -11.16
N GLY A 305 -6.57 9.46 -10.10
CA GLY A 305 -6.41 8.19 -9.38
C GLY A 305 -5.29 7.31 -9.95
N LEU A 306 -5.20 6.09 -9.44
CA LEU A 306 -4.22 5.10 -9.89
C LEU A 306 -4.91 3.99 -10.67
N ALA A 307 -4.16 3.37 -11.59
CA ALA A 307 -4.62 2.18 -12.28
C ALA A 307 -5.03 1.07 -11.28
N HIS A 308 -6.06 0.32 -11.64
CA HIS A 308 -6.60 -0.79 -10.85
C HIS A 308 -7.15 -0.39 -9.46
N ARG A 309 -7.55 0.88 -9.28
CA ARG A 309 -8.18 1.39 -8.05
C ARG A 309 -9.49 2.10 -8.37
N CYS A 310 -10.56 1.31 -8.42
CA CYS A 310 -11.89 1.74 -8.84
C CYS A 310 -11.83 2.51 -10.16
N GLN A 311 -10.94 2.08 -11.05
CA GLN A 311 -10.68 2.69 -12.34
C GLN A 311 -11.83 2.42 -13.29
N TRP A 312 -12.46 3.47 -13.83
CA TRP A 312 -13.43 3.30 -14.90
C TRP A 312 -12.75 2.73 -16.15
N VAL A 313 -13.31 1.70 -16.75
CA VAL A 313 -12.81 1.02 -17.95
C VAL A 313 -13.62 1.43 -19.17
N ARG A 314 -14.93 1.17 -19.13
CA ARG A 314 -15.86 1.50 -20.22
C ARG A 314 -17.31 1.53 -19.74
N GLU A 315 -18.18 2.00 -20.64
CA GLU A 315 -19.61 1.78 -20.53
C GLU A 315 -20.11 0.98 -21.76
N LEU A 316 -20.97 0.00 -21.53
CA LEU A 316 -21.62 -0.79 -22.57
C LEU A 316 -23.09 -0.98 -22.23
N ARG A 317 -24.00 -0.56 -23.14
CA ARG A 317 -25.46 -0.69 -22.97
C ARG A 317 -26.01 -0.08 -21.67
N GLY A 318 -25.40 1.04 -21.22
CA GLY A 318 -25.75 1.72 -19.97
C GLY A 318 -25.25 0.99 -18.71
N VAL A 319 -24.32 0.05 -18.83
CA VAL A 319 -23.61 -0.60 -17.72
C VAL A 319 -22.16 -0.12 -17.72
N SER A 320 -21.71 0.43 -16.59
CA SER A 320 -20.32 0.87 -16.41
C SER A 320 -19.46 -0.24 -15.84
N TYR A 321 -18.18 -0.33 -16.26
CA TYR A 321 -17.21 -1.35 -15.80
C TYR A 321 -16.07 -0.66 -15.05
N TYR A 322 -15.78 -1.16 -13.84
CA TYR A 322 -14.75 -0.61 -12.96
C TYR A 322 -13.74 -1.68 -12.53
N ASP A 323 -12.46 -1.36 -12.71
CA ASP A 323 -11.32 -2.17 -12.29
C ASP A 323 -10.80 -1.69 -10.93
N ASP A 324 -11.04 -2.48 -9.89
CA ASP A 324 -10.50 -2.31 -8.55
C ASP A 324 -9.68 -3.55 -8.14
N SER A 325 -8.93 -4.10 -9.08
CA SER A 325 -8.12 -5.31 -8.87
C SER A 325 -7.13 -5.20 -7.71
N LYS A 326 -6.76 -3.97 -7.30
CA LYS A 326 -5.92 -3.70 -6.13
C LYS A 326 -6.62 -3.92 -4.80
N ALA A 327 -7.93 -4.11 -4.75
CA ALA A 327 -8.68 -4.47 -3.55
C ALA A 327 -8.36 -5.93 -3.14
N THR A 328 -7.18 -6.16 -2.59
CA THR A 328 -6.64 -7.48 -2.23
C THR A 328 -6.94 -7.88 -0.78
N ASN A 329 -7.81 -7.17 -0.11
CA ASN A 329 -8.32 -7.45 1.23
C ASN A 329 -9.77 -6.99 1.39
N VAL A 330 -10.43 -7.45 2.45
CA VAL A 330 -11.86 -7.18 2.74
C VAL A 330 -12.13 -5.69 2.88
N GLY A 331 -11.28 -4.95 3.61
CA GLY A 331 -11.49 -3.52 3.85
C GLY A 331 -11.45 -2.67 2.58
N ALA A 332 -10.59 -3.04 1.60
CA ALA A 332 -10.54 -2.37 0.31
C ALA A 332 -11.82 -2.62 -0.52
N ALA A 333 -12.27 -3.88 -0.61
CA ALA A 333 -13.49 -4.23 -1.33
C ALA A 333 -14.73 -3.57 -0.68
N LEU A 334 -14.78 -3.51 0.64
CA LEU A 334 -15.84 -2.85 1.39
C LEU A 334 -15.95 -1.37 1.01
N ALA A 335 -14.82 -0.65 1.02
CA ALA A 335 -14.76 0.75 0.62
C ALA A 335 -15.20 0.99 -0.84
N ALA A 336 -14.84 0.07 -1.76
CA ALA A 336 -15.25 0.16 -3.16
C ALA A 336 -16.75 -0.10 -3.34
N ILE A 337 -17.30 -1.14 -2.68
CA ILE A 337 -18.72 -1.49 -2.74
C ILE A 337 -19.59 -0.35 -2.19
N GLU A 338 -19.24 0.17 -1.01
CA GLU A 338 -20.01 1.26 -0.38
C GLU A 338 -19.86 2.58 -1.17
N GLY A 339 -18.62 2.90 -1.59
CA GLY A 339 -18.34 4.14 -2.31
C GLY A 339 -19.01 4.19 -3.68
N LEU A 340 -18.78 3.20 -4.52
CA LEU A 340 -19.36 3.14 -5.85
C LEU A 340 -20.87 2.84 -5.82
N GLY A 341 -21.29 1.94 -4.91
CA GLY A 341 -22.70 1.59 -4.78
C GLY A 341 -23.61 2.73 -4.31
N ALA A 342 -23.05 3.74 -3.63
CA ALA A 342 -23.78 4.95 -3.26
C ALA A 342 -23.85 5.99 -4.40
N ASP A 343 -22.92 5.93 -5.35
CA ASP A 343 -22.78 6.93 -6.43
C ASP A 343 -23.51 6.54 -7.73
N ILE A 344 -23.83 5.24 -7.94
CA ILE A 344 -24.52 4.76 -9.15
C ILE A 344 -26.04 4.75 -8.98
N ALA A 345 -26.74 4.87 -10.11
CA ALA A 345 -28.21 4.87 -10.12
C ALA A 345 -28.81 3.46 -9.89
N GLY A 346 -28.13 2.42 -10.35
CA GLY A 346 -28.52 1.02 -10.25
C GLY A 346 -27.83 0.28 -9.11
N LYS A 347 -27.44 -0.95 -9.35
CA LYS A 347 -26.73 -1.83 -8.43
C LYS A 347 -25.40 -2.31 -8.97
N LEU A 348 -24.57 -2.87 -8.11
CA LEU A 348 -23.31 -3.49 -8.49
C LEU A 348 -23.51 -4.96 -8.87
N VAL A 349 -22.82 -5.40 -9.92
CA VAL A 349 -22.50 -6.82 -10.11
C VAL A 349 -21.03 -6.97 -9.71
N LEU A 350 -20.80 -7.56 -8.54
CA LEU A 350 -19.47 -7.70 -7.96
C LEU A 350 -18.77 -8.95 -8.52
N ILE A 351 -17.51 -8.82 -8.94
CA ILE A 351 -16.60 -9.93 -9.22
C ILE A 351 -15.61 -10.02 -8.06
N ALA A 352 -15.64 -11.13 -7.32
CA ALA A 352 -14.83 -11.29 -6.11
C ALA A 352 -14.19 -12.69 -6.02
N GLY A 353 -13.08 -12.81 -5.26
CA GLY A 353 -12.37 -14.04 -5.00
C GLY A 353 -10.89 -14.02 -5.34
N GLY A 354 -10.22 -15.12 -5.03
CA GLY A 354 -8.77 -15.30 -5.06
C GLY A 354 -8.26 -15.90 -3.76
N ASP A 355 -7.03 -15.56 -3.35
CA ASP A 355 -6.42 -15.96 -2.08
C ASP A 355 -6.76 -14.95 -0.97
N GLY A 356 -7.63 -15.35 -0.05
CA GLY A 356 -8.10 -14.51 1.06
C GLY A 356 -7.11 -14.32 2.19
N LYS A 357 -5.99 -15.03 2.21
CA LYS A 357 -4.93 -14.93 3.23
C LYS A 357 -5.47 -15.11 4.66
N GLY A 358 -6.46 -15.99 4.85
CA GLY A 358 -7.09 -16.26 6.15
C GLY A 358 -8.06 -15.17 6.66
N ALA A 359 -8.47 -14.23 5.82
CA ALA A 359 -9.38 -13.15 6.22
C ALA A 359 -10.80 -13.63 6.53
N ASP A 360 -11.47 -12.94 7.44
CA ASP A 360 -12.90 -13.06 7.67
C ASP A 360 -13.68 -12.17 6.69
N PHE A 361 -14.52 -12.78 5.85
CA PHE A 361 -15.33 -12.07 4.85
C PHE A 361 -16.70 -11.61 5.36
N SER A 362 -17.05 -11.86 6.62
CA SER A 362 -18.39 -11.59 7.18
C SER A 362 -18.80 -10.12 7.06
N ALA A 363 -17.84 -9.19 7.13
CA ALA A 363 -18.08 -7.75 7.00
C ALA A 363 -18.65 -7.35 5.61
N LEU A 364 -18.45 -8.16 4.57
CA LEU A 364 -18.97 -7.89 3.23
C LEU A 364 -20.49 -8.17 3.10
N LYS A 365 -21.08 -8.98 4.00
CA LYS A 365 -22.47 -9.43 3.88
C LYS A 365 -23.46 -8.27 3.79
N ALA A 366 -23.39 -7.32 4.68
CA ALA A 366 -24.34 -6.21 4.74
C ALA A 366 -24.20 -5.22 3.56
N PRO A 367 -23.00 -4.77 3.15
CA PRO A 367 -22.82 -3.95 1.95
C PRO A 367 -23.25 -4.68 0.66
N VAL A 368 -22.95 -5.97 0.52
CA VAL A 368 -23.37 -6.77 -0.64
C VAL A 368 -24.91 -6.83 -0.71
N ALA A 369 -25.59 -7.10 0.40
CA ALA A 369 -27.05 -7.13 0.43
C ALA A 369 -27.68 -5.77 0.04
N ARG A 370 -27.03 -4.67 0.42
CA ARG A 370 -27.53 -3.32 0.15
C ARG A 370 -27.27 -2.89 -1.30
N PHE A 371 -26.08 -3.10 -1.81
CA PHE A 371 -25.60 -2.47 -3.03
C PHE A 371 -25.46 -3.42 -4.22
N CYS A 372 -25.36 -4.75 -4.00
CA CYS A 372 -25.13 -5.67 -5.10
C CYS A 372 -26.43 -6.28 -5.65
N ARG A 373 -26.47 -6.45 -6.97
CA ARG A 373 -27.48 -7.25 -7.69
C ARG A 373 -27.10 -8.72 -7.65
N ALA A 374 -25.82 -9.01 -7.83
CA ALA A 374 -25.26 -10.36 -7.83
C ALA A 374 -23.77 -10.33 -7.50
N VAL A 375 -23.22 -11.47 -7.12
CA VAL A 375 -21.78 -11.67 -6.94
C VAL A 375 -21.30 -12.83 -7.80
N VAL A 376 -20.28 -12.60 -8.60
CA VAL A 376 -19.58 -13.62 -9.40
C VAL A 376 -18.30 -13.99 -8.68
N LEU A 377 -18.15 -15.25 -8.29
CA LEU A 377 -17.08 -15.76 -7.46
C LEU A 377 -16.10 -16.62 -8.26
N LEU A 378 -14.78 -16.40 -8.06
CA LEU A 378 -13.70 -17.19 -8.67
C LEU A 378 -12.52 -17.33 -7.71
N GLY A 379 -11.60 -18.25 -8.02
CA GLY A 379 -10.36 -18.44 -7.28
C GLY A 379 -10.47 -19.32 -6.05
N ARG A 380 -9.36 -19.43 -5.31
CA ARG A 380 -9.14 -20.39 -4.22
C ARG A 380 -10.22 -20.34 -3.14
N ASP A 381 -10.52 -19.16 -2.62
CA ASP A 381 -11.38 -18.98 -1.45
C ASP A 381 -12.80 -18.53 -1.82
N ALA A 382 -13.23 -18.81 -3.07
CA ALA A 382 -14.58 -18.52 -3.54
C ALA A 382 -15.68 -19.15 -2.66
N GLU A 383 -15.48 -20.36 -2.13
CA GLU A 383 -16.44 -21.03 -1.25
C GLU A 383 -16.47 -20.39 0.16
N LEU A 384 -15.35 -19.90 0.67
CA LEU A 384 -15.33 -19.15 1.93
C LEU A 384 -16.09 -17.83 1.80
N LEU A 385 -15.91 -17.11 0.68
CA LEU A 385 -16.70 -15.94 0.35
C LEU A 385 -18.19 -16.27 0.23
N ALA A 386 -18.54 -17.35 -0.49
CA ALA A 386 -19.93 -17.78 -0.64
C ALA A 386 -20.57 -18.08 0.70
N ALA A 387 -19.87 -18.78 1.60
CA ALA A 387 -20.35 -19.09 2.93
C ALA A 387 -20.58 -17.83 3.79
N ALA A 388 -19.66 -16.88 3.72
CA ALA A 388 -19.76 -15.62 4.47
C ALA A 388 -20.89 -14.71 3.96
N LEU A 389 -21.10 -14.65 2.64
CA LEU A 389 -22.15 -13.84 2.03
C LEU A 389 -23.53 -14.45 2.20
N GLY A 390 -23.62 -15.79 2.17
CA GLY A 390 -24.87 -16.51 2.36
C GLY A 390 -25.94 -16.09 1.33
N ASP A 391 -27.04 -15.56 1.81
CA ASP A 391 -28.21 -15.10 1.04
C ASP A 391 -28.22 -13.61 0.70
N ALA A 392 -27.10 -12.89 0.93
CA ALA A 392 -27.02 -11.44 0.73
C ALA A 392 -27.30 -10.99 -0.71
N ALA A 393 -26.91 -11.79 -1.70
CA ALA A 393 -27.20 -11.61 -3.12
C ALA A 393 -27.09 -12.96 -3.87
N PRO A 394 -27.65 -13.09 -5.09
CA PRO A 394 -27.41 -14.24 -5.95
C PRO A 394 -25.90 -14.46 -6.19
N LEU A 395 -25.42 -15.69 -6.00
CA LEU A 395 -24.02 -16.07 -6.15
C LEU A 395 -23.84 -16.95 -7.39
N VAL A 396 -22.89 -16.58 -8.25
CA VAL A 396 -22.53 -17.37 -9.46
C VAL A 396 -21.05 -17.75 -9.35
N ARG A 397 -20.73 -19.01 -9.56
CA ARG A 397 -19.36 -19.53 -9.52
C ARG A 397 -18.84 -19.74 -10.93
N VAL A 398 -17.60 -19.32 -11.17
CA VAL A 398 -16.94 -19.44 -12.48
C VAL A 398 -15.49 -19.90 -12.31
N ALA A 399 -14.90 -20.44 -13.37
CA ALA A 399 -13.52 -20.91 -13.34
C ALA A 399 -12.50 -19.87 -13.81
N THR A 400 -12.90 -18.93 -14.66
CA THR A 400 -11.99 -17.97 -15.29
C THR A 400 -12.50 -16.53 -15.15
N LEU A 401 -11.58 -15.56 -15.28
CA LEU A 401 -11.92 -14.14 -15.24
C LEU A 401 -12.76 -13.73 -16.47
N ASP A 402 -12.47 -14.27 -17.65
CA ASP A 402 -13.26 -14.00 -18.86
C ASP A 402 -14.72 -14.46 -18.68
N GLU A 403 -14.93 -15.65 -18.13
CA GLU A 403 -16.27 -16.13 -17.77
C GLU A 403 -16.92 -15.23 -16.71
N ALA A 404 -16.15 -14.75 -15.73
CA ALA A 404 -16.67 -13.84 -14.70
C ALA A 404 -17.21 -12.55 -15.32
N VAL A 405 -16.47 -11.94 -16.25
CA VAL A 405 -16.89 -10.72 -16.95
C VAL A 405 -18.13 -10.96 -17.80
N GLN A 406 -18.19 -12.07 -18.54
CA GLN A 406 -19.35 -12.42 -19.36
C GLN A 406 -20.60 -12.65 -18.49
N ARG A 407 -20.47 -13.39 -17.38
CA ARG A 407 -21.58 -13.63 -16.44
C ARG A 407 -22.03 -12.34 -15.77
N ALA A 408 -21.08 -11.50 -15.36
CA ALA A 408 -21.41 -10.21 -14.76
C ALA A 408 -22.16 -9.29 -15.76
N ALA A 409 -21.71 -9.25 -17.01
CA ALA A 409 -22.41 -8.51 -18.08
C ALA A 409 -23.84 -9.00 -18.32
N ALA A 410 -24.06 -10.34 -18.27
CA ALA A 410 -25.39 -10.93 -18.46
C ALA A 410 -26.34 -10.70 -17.27
N LEU A 411 -25.82 -10.44 -16.07
CA LEU A 411 -26.60 -10.19 -14.86
C LEU A 411 -26.89 -8.71 -14.64
N ALA A 412 -26.10 -7.83 -15.25
CA ALA A 412 -26.24 -6.39 -15.10
C ALA A 412 -27.40 -5.82 -15.94
N GLU A 413 -28.07 -4.81 -15.40
CA GLU A 413 -29.13 -4.06 -16.06
C GLU A 413 -28.66 -2.62 -16.34
N THR A 414 -29.36 -1.91 -17.20
CA THR A 414 -29.08 -0.48 -17.50
C THR A 414 -29.05 0.34 -16.22
N GLY A 415 -28.00 1.12 -16.00
CA GLY A 415 -27.75 1.91 -14.78
C GLY A 415 -26.92 1.18 -13.72
N ASP A 416 -26.65 -0.13 -13.91
CA ASP A 416 -25.79 -0.89 -13.04
C ASP A 416 -24.30 -0.65 -13.33
N ALA A 417 -23.44 -1.16 -12.43
CA ALA A 417 -22.00 -1.22 -12.68
C ALA A 417 -21.46 -2.64 -12.39
N VAL A 418 -20.57 -3.13 -13.25
CA VAL A 418 -19.73 -4.29 -13.00
C VAL A 418 -18.46 -3.84 -12.31
N LEU A 419 -18.21 -4.35 -11.11
CA LEU A 419 -17.07 -3.98 -10.28
C LEU A 419 -16.19 -5.22 -10.03
N LEU A 420 -14.95 -5.21 -10.55
CA LEU A 420 -13.91 -6.13 -10.09
C LEU A 420 -13.32 -5.56 -8.80
N SER A 421 -13.74 -6.06 -7.63
CA SER A 421 -13.16 -5.72 -6.32
C SER A 421 -13.04 -6.99 -5.48
N PRO A 422 -11.92 -7.72 -5.66
CA PRO A 422 -11.84 -9.15 -5.35
C PRO A 422 -11.87 -9.50 -3.87
N ALA A 423 -11.56 -8.58 -2.95
CA ALA A 423 -11.34 -8.84 -1.52
C ALA A 423 -10.18 -9.81 -1.20
N CYS A 424 -9.51 -10.34 -2.22
CA CYS A 424 -8.50 -11.40 -2.17
C CYS A 424 -7.26 -11.06 -2.98
N ALA A 425 -6.10 -11.58 -2.59
CA ALA A 425 -4.90 -11.55 -3.41
C ALA A 425 -5.13 -12.34 -4.71
N SER A 426 -4.27 -12.09 -5.72
CA SER A 426 -4.44 -12.63 -7.08
C SER A 426 -3.50 -13.80 -7.39
N LEU A 427 -2.59 -14.14 -6.46
CA LEU A 427 -1.45 -15.02 -6.72
C LEU A 427 -1.81 -16.51 -6.91
N ASP A 428 -3.04 -16.87 -6.64
CA ASP A 428 -3.61 -18.21 -6.91
C ASP A 428 -3.92 -18.43 -8.40
N MET A 429 -4.23 -17.35 -9.15
CA MET A 429 -4.64 -17.42 -10.55
C MET A 429 -3.80 -16.53 -11.49
N PHE A 430 -3.13 -15.50 -10.98
CA PHE A 430 -2.42 -14.48 -11.77
C PHE A 430 -1.03 -14.21 -11.16
N LYS A 431 -0.12 -13.63 -11.95
CA LYS A 431 1.22 -13.24 -11.48
C LYS A 431 1.17 -12.14 -10.41
N ASN A 432 0.21 -11.23 -10.54
CA ASN A 432 0.00 -10.09 -9.65
C ASN A 432 -1.39 -9.48 -9.90
N PHE A 433 -1.76 -8.48 -9.10
CA PHE A 433 -3.04 -7.78 -9.24
C PHE A 433 -3.12 -6.93 -10.52
N GLU A 434 -1.98 -6.44 -11.02
CA GLU A 434 -1.90 -5.66 -12.27
C GLU A 434 -2.30 -6.53 -13.47
N GLU A 435 -1.84 -7.78 -13.52
CA GLU A 435 -2.24 -8.72 -14.56
C GLU A 435 -3.74 -9.02 -14.48
N ARG A 436 -4.28 -9.28 -13.29
CA ARG A 436 -5.72 -9.50 -13.10
C ARG A 436 -6.56 -8.32 -13.58
N GLY A 437 -6.17 -7.09 -13.21
CA GLY A 437 -6.87 -5.87 -13.63
C GLY A 437 -6.79 -5.63 -15.13
N ARG A 438 -5.61 -5.80 -15.74
CA ARG A 438 -5.45 -5.67 -17.19
C ARG A 438 -6.30 -6.68 -17.96
N LEU A 439 -6.33 -7.94 -17.52
CA LEU A 439 -7.16 -9.00 -18.15
C LEU A 439 -8.65 -8.71 -17.98
N PHE A 440 -9.07 -8.17 -16.82
CA PHE A 440 -10.45 -7.71 -16.63
C PHE A 440 -10.81 -6.60 -17.62
N ALA A 441 -9.95 -5.59 -17.76
CA ALA A 441 -10.18 -4.50 -18.69
C ALA A 441 -10.28 -5.00 -20.14
N GLN A 442 -9.37 -5.88 -20.57
CA GLN A 442 -9.40 -6.51 -21.90
C GLN A 442 -10.68 -7.33 -22.12
N ALA A 443 -11.10 -8.12 -21.13
CA ALA A 443 -12.34 -8.91 -21.24
C ALA A 443 -13.58 -7.99 -21.31
N ALA A 444 -13.61 -6.92 -20.50
CA ALA A 444 -14.68 -5.93 -20.54
C ALA A 444 -14.73 -5.21 -21.88
N GLU A 445 -13.59 -4.76 -22.43
CA GLU A 445 -13.49 -4.12 -23.73
C GLU A 445 -13.90 -5.02 -24.89
N GLY A 446 -13.68 -6.34 -24.77
CA GLY A 446 -14.06 -7.36 -25.75
C GLY A 446 -15.54 -7.72 -25.80
N LEU A 447 -16.36 -7.29 -24.83
CA LEU A 447 -17.81 -7.53 -24.84
C LEU A 447 -18.48 -6.80 -26.01
N GLN A 448 -19.48 -7.47 -26.64
CA GLN A 448 -20.24 -6.97 -27.81
C GLN A 448 -21.62 -6.44 -27.39
#